data_aaf8774079d2a746d4e685b28d71518f
#
_entry.id   aaf8774079d2a746d4e685b28d71518f
#
_cell.length_a   1.000
_cell.length_b   1.000
_cell.length_c   1.000
_cell.angle_alpha   90.00
_cell.angle_beta   90.00
_cell.angle_gamma   90.00
#
_symmetry.space_group_name_H-M   'P 1'
#
loop_
_entity.id
_entity.type
_entity.pdbx_description
1 polymer ?
#
loop_
_entity_poly.entity_id
_entity_poly.type
_entity_poly.pdbx_seq_one_letter_code
_entity_poly.pdbx_strand_id
1 'polypeptide(L)'
;MSLEQIIKALIGLGLSRLDAEVYVYLAKKGSLKAVTLTSALNYSKNQIYKSLRILTAKALVTKEGIKFSAIPFEEALDLLIELEKKQANHIKESKKELLVNWKNEE
;
A
#
# COMPACT_ATOMS: atom_id res chain seq x y z
N MET A 1 -13.56 -0.67 16.28
CA MET A 1 -13.32 -0.07 14.96
C MET A 1 -13.68 -1.08 13.88
N SER A 2 -14.43 -0.68 12.87
CA SER A 2 -14.84 -1.57 11.78
C SER A 2 -13.69 -1.78 10.78
N LEU A 3 -13.78 -2.85 10.00
CA LEU A 3 -12.79 -3.10 8.93
C LEU A 3 -12.79 -1.97 7.91
N GLU A 4 -13.94 -1.40 7.60
CA GLU A 4 -14.05 -0.27 6.67
C GLU A 4 -13.28 0.96 7.19
N GLN A 5 -13.33 1.23 8.48
CA GLN A 5 -12.57 2.32 9.08
C GLN A 5 -11.07 2.07 8.99
N ILE A 6 -10.62 0.83 9.17
CA ILE A 6 -9.22 0.46 9.03
C ILE A 6 -8.77 0.64 7.57
N ILE A 7 -9.58 0.19 6.61
CA ILE A 7 -9.30 0.35 5.18
C ILE A 7 -9.18 1.83 4.82
N LYS A 8 -10.11 2.66 5.30
CA LYS A 8 -10.06 4.11 5.05
C LYS A 8 -8.82 4.76 5.64
N ALA A 9 -8.40 4.33 6.83
CA ALA A 9 -7.18 4.83 7.44
C ALA A 9 -5.94 4.49 6.59
N LEU A 10 -5.88 3.27 6.07
CA LEU A 10 -4.77 2.86 5.19
C LEU A 10 -4.78 3.64 3.87
N ILE A 11 -5.95 3.93 3.32
CA ILE A 11 -6.08 4.78 2.13
C ILE A 11 -5.55 6.18 2.44
N GLY A 12 -5.88 6.72 3.60
CA GLY A 12 -5.35 8.01 4.06
C GLY A 12 -3.85 8.03 4.21
N LEU A 13 -3.23 6.88 4.41
CA LEU A 13 -1.77 6.73 4.51
C LEU A 13 -1.11 6.38 3.17
N GLY A 14 -1.84 6.46 2.07
CA GLY A 14 -1.27 6.34 0.74
C GLY A 14 -1.52 5.05 -0.01
N LEU A 15 -2.26 4.11 0.57
CA LEU A 15 -2.63 2.88 -0.15
C LEU A 15 -3.85 3.11 -1.04
N SER A 16 -3.93 2.40 -2.16
CA SER A 16 -5.16 2.34 -2.92
C SER A 16 -6.18 1.50 -2.13
N ARG A 17 -7.46 1.62 -2.48
CA ARG A 17 -8.49 0.80 -1.84
C ARG A 17 -8.22 -0.70 -2.04
N LEU A 18 -7.84 -1.09 -3.25
CA LEU A 18 -7.49 -2.48 -3.54
C LEU A 18 -6.36 -2.98 -2.65
N ASP A 19 -5.27 -2.22 -2.56
CA ASP A 19 -4.11 -2.60 -1.75
C ASP A 19 -4.47 -2.69 -0.27
N ALA A 20 -5.29 -1.75 0.23
CA ALA A 20 -5.75 -1.77 1.60
C ALA A 20 -6.60 -3.02 1.90
N GLU A 21 -7.51 -3.37 1.00
CA GLU A 21 -8.35 -4.56 1.16
C GLU A 21 -7.54 -5.85 1.13
N VAL A 22 -6.59 -5.96 0.22
CA VAL A 22 -5.71 -7.14 0.13
C VAL A 22 -4.88 -7.28 1.40
N TYR A 23 -4.27 -6.18 1.85
CA TYR A 23 -3.48 -6.19 3.08
C TYR A 23 -4.32 -6.63 4.28
N VAL A 24 -5.48 -6.02 4.48
CA VAL A 24 -6.36 -6.31 5.62
C VAL A 24 -6.81 -7.76 5.60
N TYR A 25 -7.17 -8.27 4.44
CA TYR A 25 -7.60 -9.67 4.31
C TYR A 25 -6.48 -10.63 4.73
N LEU A 26 -5.26 -10.40 4.24
CA LEU A 26 -4.10 -11.20 4.63
C LEU A 26 -3.80 -11.10 6.12
N ALA A 27 -3.90 -9.88 6.68
CA ALA A 27 -3.65 -9.67 8.10
C ALA A 27 -4.65 -10.42 8.98
N LYS A 28 -5.90 -10.52 8.54
CA LYS A 28 -6.95 -11.20 9.29
C LYS A 28 -6.95 -12.72 9.10
N LYS A 29 -6.67 -13.20 7.91
CA LYS A 29 -6.78 -14.63 7.57
C LYS A 29 -5.46 -15.39 7.68
N GLY A 30 -4.34 -14.68 7.71
CA GLY A 30 -3.02 -15.29 7.72
C GLY A 30 -2.48 -15.50 6.31
N SER A 31 -1.48 -16.38 6.19
CA SER A 31 -0.78 -16.63 4.94
C SER A 31 -1.70 -17.31 3.90
N LEU A 32 -1.83 -16.71 2.72
CA LEU A 32 -2.75 -17.19 1.68
C LEU A 32 -2.08 -17.14 0.30
N LYS A 33 -2.59 -18.00 -0.59
CA LYS A 33 -2.21 -17.98 -2.01
C LYS A 33 -2.97 -16.87 -2.74
N ALA A 34 -2.40 -16.38 -3.84
CA ALA A 34 -3.05 -15.37 -4.66
C ALA A 34 -4.43 -15.83 -5.18
N VAL A 35 -4.56 -17.11 -5.54
CA VAL A 35 -5.83 -17.65 -6.03
C VAL A 35 -6.92 -17.57 -4.96
N THR A 36 -6.57 -17.75 -3.70
CA THR A 36 -7.51 -17.62 -2.58
C THR A 36 -8.00 -16.18 -2.45
N LEU A 37 -7.10 -15.22 -2.60
CA LEU A 37 -7.44 -13.79 -2.57
C LEU A 37 -8.38 -13.43 -3.72
N THR A 38 -8.10 -13.93 -4.92
CA THR A 38 -8.95 -13.70 -6.09
C THR A 38 -10.35 -14.22 -5.89
N SER A 39 -10.50 -15.40 -5.26
CA SER A 39 -11.80 -16.00 -4.98
C SER A 39 -12.56 -15.25 -3.88
N ALA A 40 -11.84 -14.71 -2.88
CA ALA A 40 -12.46 -14.08 -1.72
C ALA A 40 -12.82 -12.61 -1.95
N LEU A 41 -12.03 -11.92 -2.75
CA LEU A 41 -12.22 -10.49 -3.04
C LEU A 41 -12.76 -10.32 -4.45
N ASN A 42 -13.54 -9.26 -4.67
CA ASN A 42 -14.19 -9.01 -5.97
C ASN A 42 -13.24 -8.28 -6.94
N TYR A 43 -12.07 -8.87 -7.18
CA TYR A 43 -11.07 -8.31 -8.08
C TYR A 43 -10.57 -9.39 -9.04
N SER A 44 -10.12 -8.97 -10.21
CA SER A 44 -9.56 -9.89 -11.19
C SER A 44 -8.20 -10.42 -10.72
N LYS A 45 -7.78 -11.54 -11.31
CA LYS A 45 -6.46 -12.13 -11.05
C LYS A 45 -5.35 -11.12 -11.29
N ASN A 46 -5.43 -10.36 -12.39
CA ASN A 46 -4.41 -9.36 -12.71
C ASN A 46 -4.34 -8.25 -11.68
N GLN A 47 -5.49 -7.79 -11.18
CA GLN A 47 -5.55 -6.77 -10.13
C GLN A 47 -4.94 -7.28 -8.83
N ILE A 48 -5.24 -8.50 -8.43
CA ILE A 48 -4.68 -9.11 -7.21
C ILE A 48 -3.16 -9.26 -7.33
N TYR A 49 -2.64 -9.77 -8.45
CA TYR A 49 -1.20 -9.91 -8.63
C TYR A 49 -0.49 -8.57 -8.65
N LYS A 50 -1.08 -7.56 -9.27
CA LYS A 50 -0.51 -6.21 -9.26
C LYS A 50 -0.45 -5.66 -7.85
N SER A 51 -1.52 -5.81 -7.07
CA SER A 51 -1.58 -5.36 -5.68
C SER A 51 -0.52 -6.05 -4.83
N LEU A 52 -0.39 -7.37 -4.97
CA LEU A 52 0.62 -8.13 -4.21
C LEU A 52 2.04 -7.66 -4.53
N ARG A 53 2.33 -7.33 -5.79
CA ARG A 53 3.64 -6.79 -6.17
C ARG A 53 3.90 -5.43 -5.52
N ILE A 54 2.90 -4.56 -5.52
CA ILE A 54 3.00 -3.24 -4.89
C ILE A 54 3.22 -3.37 -3.39
N LEU A 55 2.42 -4.20 -2.73
CA LEU A 55 2.53 -4.41 -1.28
C LEU A 55 3.86 -5.05 -0.89
N THR A 56 4.36 -5.98 -1.69
CA THR A 56 5.66 -6.61 -1.47
C THR A 56 6.79 -5.59 -1.65
N ALA A 57 6.70 -4.74 -2.67
CA ALA A 57 7.69 -3.69 -2.89
C ALA A 57 7.73 -2.68 -1.74
N LYS A 58 6.59 -2.44 -1.09
CA LYS A 58 6.51 -1.56 0.08
C LYS A 58 6.85 -2.26 1.40
N ALA A 59 7.20 -3.54 1.34
CA ALA A 59 7.51 -4.36 2.52
C ALA A 59 6.33 -4.58 3.46
N LEU A 60 5.10 -4.37 2.98
CA LEU A 60 3.88 -4.59 3.77
C LEU A 60 3.42 -6.04 3.72
N VAL A 61 3.86 -6.77 2.71
CA VAL A 61 3.54 -8.17 2.48
C VAL A 61 4.84 -8.91 2.14
N THR A 62 4.97 -10.10 2.65
CA THR A 62 6.10 -11.00 2.32
C THR A 62 5.60 -12.20 1.56
N LYS A 63 6.43 -12.74 0.68
CA LYS A 63 6.12 -13.94 -0.08
C LYS A 63 6.99 -15.09 0.38
N GLU A 64 6.37 -16.21 0.73
CA GLU A 64 7.07 -17.45 1.09
C GLU A 64 6.54 -18.58 0.22
N GLY A 65 7.35 -19.00 -0.75
CA GLY A 65 6.90 -19.97 -1.75
C GLY A 65 5.78 -19.39 -2.59
N ILE A 66 4.59 -19.99 -2.52
CA ILE A 66 3.41 -19.55 -3.26
C ILE A 66 2.42 -18.78 -2.39
N LYS A 67 2.73 -18.58 -1.11
CA LYS A 67 1.84 -17.90 -0.17
C LYS A 67 2.35 -16.50 0.15
N PHE A 68 1.41 -15.60 0.45
CA PHE A 68 1.67 -14.23 0.84
C PHE A 68 1.19 -13.99 2.27
N SER A 69 1.96 -13.24 3.03
CA SER A 69 1.63 -12.90 4.43
C SER A 69 1.74 -11.41 4.63
N ALA A 70 0.81 -10.83 5.39
CA ALA A 70 0.88 -9.43 5.79
C ALA A 70 1.81 -9.31 7.01
N ILE A 71 2.57 -8.21 7.08
CA ILE A 71 3.32 -7.89 8.31
C ILE A 71 2.33 -7.43 9.39
N PRO A 72 2.71 -7.47 10.67
CA PRO A 72 1.83 -7.00 11.74
C PRO A 72 1.34 -5.57 11.50
N PHE A 73 0.11 -5.29 11.88
CA PHE A 73 -0.54 -4.01 11.59
C PHE A 73 0.22 -2.82 12.15
N GLU A 74 0.76 -2.92 13.36
CA GLU A 74 1.57 -1.85 13.95
C GLU A 74 2.78 -1.52 13.11
N GLU A 75 3.50 -2.54 12.64
CA GLU A 75 4.66 -2.36 11.76
C GLU A 75 4.26 -1.74 10.42
N ALA A 76 3.11 -2.16 9.88
CA ALA A 76 2.59 -1.59 8.63
C ALA A 76 2.29 -0.10 8.77
N LEU A 77 1.69 0.31 9.89
CA LEU A 77 1.42 1.71 10.17
C LEU A 77 2.71 2.52 10.23
N ASP A 78 3.71 2.01 10.94
CA ASP A 78 5.01 2.68 11.06
C ASP A 78 5.68 2.87 9.69
N LEU A 79 5.67 1.84 8.86
CA LEU A 79 6.23 1.91 7.50
C LEU A 79 5.49 2.93 6.64
N LEU A 80 4.17 2.93 6.68
CA LEU A 80 3.37 3.84 5.86
C LEU A 80 3.57 5.30 6.31
N ILE A 81 3.65 5.54 7.61
CA ILE A 81 3.93 6.88 8.14
C ILE A 81 5.31 7.36 7.68
N GLU A 82 6.32 6.51 7.71
CA GLU A 82 7.66 6.87 7.23
C GLU A 82 7.67 7.16 5.73
N LEU A 83 6.94 6.38 4.93
CA LEU A 83 6.83 6.62 3.48
C LEU A 83 6.15 7.97 3.19
N GLU A 84 5.10 8.31 3.93
CA GLU A 84 4.42 9.60 3.81
C GLU A 84 5.35 10.76 4.14
N LYS A 85 6.15 10.64 5.19
CA LYS A 85 7.15 11.66 5.56
C LYS A 85 8.17 11.87 4.46
N LYS A 86 8.70 10.80 3.89
CA LYS A 86 9.67 10.88 2.78
C LYS A 86 9.08 11.56 1.57
N GLN A 87 7.84 11.23 1.21
CA GLN A 87 7.14 11.86 0.09
C GLN A 87 6.93 13.34 0.33
N ALA A 88 6.50 13.72 1.53
CA ALA A 88 6.30 15.12 1.90
C ALA A 88 7.59 15.92 1.80
N ASN A 89 8.72 15.38 2.29
CA ASN A 89 10.02 16.01 2.20
C ASN A 89 10.47 16.17 0.76
N HIS A 90 10.28 15.15 -0.07
CA HIS A 90 10.63 15.20 -1.49
C HIS A 90 9.82 16.28 -2.21
N ILE A 91 8.53 16.40 -1.92
CA ILE A 91 7.67 17.43 -2.49
C ILE A 91 8.16 18.82 -2.09
N LYS A 92 8.53 19.03 -0.83
CA LYS A 92 9.06 20.30 -0.34
C LYS A 92 10.35 20.70 -1.05
N GLU A 93 11.26 19.76 -1.24
CA GLU A 93 12.52 20.00 -1.94
C GLU A 93 12.29 20.33 -3.41
N SER A 94 11.39 19.59 -4.07
CA SER A 94 11.07 19.79 -5.47
C SER A 94 10.32 21.09 -5.74
N LYS A 95 9.62 21.62 -4.73
CA LYS A 95 8.82 22.85 -4.88
C LYS A 95 9.66 24.03 -5.30
N LYS A 96 10.81 24.23 -4.68
CA LYS A 96 11.71 25.33 -5.01
C LYS A 96 12.19 25.26 -6.46
N GLU A 97 12.58 24.07 -6.88
CA GLU A 97 13.06 23.82 -8.24
C GLU A 97 11.95 24.07 -9.27
N LEU A 98 10.76 23.56 -8.97
CA LEU A 98 9.60 23.76 -9.84
C LEU A 98 9.22 25.23 -9.98
N LEU A 99 9.30 26.00 -8.90
CA LEU A 99 8.98 27.43 -8.92
C LEU A 99 10.02 28.21 -9.74
N VAL A 100 11.30 27.85 -9.64
CA VAL A 100 12.35 28.48 -10.45
C VAL A 100 12.11 28.19 -11.93
N ASN A 101 11.83 26.94 -12.28
CA ASN A 101 11.55 26.55 -13.67
C ASN A 101 10.30 27.25 -14.22
N TRP A 102 9.28 27.39 -13.40
CA TRP A 102 8.05 28.09 -13.77
C TRP A 102 8.34 29.55 -14.12
N LYS A 103 9.13 30.25 -13.32
CA LYS A 103 9.50 31.63 -13.57
C LYS A 103 10.34 31.80 -14.84
N ASN A 104 11.22 30.82 -15.13
CA ASN A 104 12.08 30.86 -16.30
C ASN A 104 11.32 30.65 -17.60
N GLU A 105 10.16 29.98 -17.56
CA GLU A 105 9.30 29.75 -18.72
C GLU A 105 8.47 31.00 -19.10
N GLU A 106 8.38 31.96 -18.24
CA GLU A 106 7.71 33.23 -18.51
C GLU A 106 8.62 34.16 -19.32
#